data_0a658beb94361cbe397d60753bf5a8b8
#
_entry.id   0a658beb94361cbe397d60753bf5a8b8
#
_cell.length_a   1.000
_cell.length_b   1.000
_cell.length_c   1.000
_cell.angle_alpha   90.00
_cell.angle_beta   90.00
_cell.angle_gamma   90.00
#
_symmetry.space_group_name_H-M   'P 1'
#
loop_
_entity.id
_entity.type
_entity.pdbx_description
1 polymer ?
#
loop_
_entity_poly.entity_id
_entity_poly.type
_entity_poly.pdbx_seq_one_letter_code
_entity_poly.pdbx_strand_id
1 'polypeptide(L)'
;MRTDIPAFYSKWFLNRIKEGYVCVRNPYNPKQVTKYSLSPEVVDLIAFCTKNPLPMLPFLDELKPYGQYWFVTITPYGRDIEPNVPDKETVMEGFKELSDVVGADSMGWRYDPIFIDKKHSVEWHISEFEKMAEILAGYTKTCVISFIDIYKKVERNFPEAKSVRAEDRAVIGKAFVKIASKYGMVLKPCAEGEDLAKYGADCSGCMTVHTFETALNSRLEVPKRKKNQRNGECACLLGTDIGAYDTCGHLCKYCYANVNPVLVKENMRKHNPDSPFLIGGYMPGDIVCEAIQKSWIDRQIRLEF
;
A
#
# COMPACT_ATOMS: atom_id res chain seq x y z
N MET A 1 -1.36 -5.65 -1.42
CA MET A 1 -0.62 -6.05 -0.18
C MET A 1 -1.48 -7.01 0.63
N ARG A 2 -0.88 -8.02 1.26
CA ARG A 2 -1.61 -9.07 1.97
C ARG A 2 -1.86 -8.78 3.45
N THR A 3 -1.10 -7.84 4.04
CA THR A 3 -1.26 -7.40 5.44
C THR A 3 -0.70 -6.00 5.63
N ASP A 4 -1.00 -5.39 6.76
CA ASP A 4 -0.46 -4.09 7.20
C ASP A 4 0.71 -4.34 8.18
N ILE A 5 1.93 -4.42 7.64
CA ILE A 5 3.14 -4.67 8.42
C ILE A 5 3.46 -3.47 9.33
N PRO A 6 3.44 -2.21 8.87
CA PRO A 6 3.70 -1.07 9.75
C PRO A 6 2.76 -1.00 10.95
N ALA A 7 1.49 -1.34 10.80
CA ALA A 7 0.51 -1.24 11.88
C ALA A 7 0.64 -2.34 12.94
N PHE A 8 0.97 -3.59 12.54
CA PHE A 8 0.85 -4.74 13.43
C PHE A 8 2.16 -5.54 13.64
N TYR A 9 3.15 -5.34 12.78
CA TYR A 9 4.33 -6.22 12.70
C TYR A 9 5.64 -5.43 12.60
N SER A 10 5.67 -4.17 13.05
CA SER A 10 6.85 -3.29 13.00
C SER A 10 8.08 -3.93 13.66
N LYS A 11 7.91 -4.47 14.88
CA LYS A 11 9.01 -5.14 15.60
C LYS A 11 9.55 -6.34 14.83
N TRP A 12 8.67 -7.17 14.27
CA TRP A 12 9.08 -8.30 13.44
C TRP A 12 9.86 -7.83 12.22
N PHE A 13 9.35 -6.83 11.54
CA PHE A 13 10.00 -6.30 10.33
C PHE A 13 11.40 -5.79 10.62
N LEU A 14 11.59 -5.07 11.72
CA LEU A 14 12.92 -4.61 12.17
C LEU A 14 13.85 -5.76 12.51
N ASN A 15 13.36 -6.79 13.17
CA ASN A 15 14.15 -8.00 13.41
C ASN A 15 14.57 -8.64 12.08
N ARG A 16 13.69 -8.64 11.06
CA ARG A 16 14.04 -9.15 9.73
C ARG A 16 15.08 -8.28 9.02
N ILE A 17 14.97 -6.95 9.14
CA ILE A 17 15.99 -6.00 8.64
C ILE A 17 17.34 -6.29 9.29
N LYS A 18 17.41 -6.44 10.61
CA LYS A 18 18.66 -6.73 11.36
C LYS A 18 19.25 -8.08 11.00
N GLU A 19 18.42 -9.10 10.83
CA GLU A 19 18.86 -10.45 10.41
C GLU A 19 19.21 -10.54 8.91
N GLY A 20 18.82 -9.54 8.11
CA GLY A 20 19.15 -9.44 6.70
C GLY A 20 18.36 -10.36 5.78
N TYR A 21 17.31 -11.04 6.27
CA TYR A 21 16.46 -11.89 5.43
C TYR A 21 15.06 -12.12 5.98
N VAL A 22 14.15 -12.54 5.10
CA VAL A 22 12.79 -12.96 5.41
C VAL A 22 12.39 -14.20 4.61
N CYS A 23 11.60 -15.07 5.22
CA CYS A 23 11.02 -16.25 4.56
C CYS A 23 9.54 -16.02 4.26
N VAL A 24 9.14 -16.25 3.02
CA VAL A 24 7.76 -16.09 2.56
C VAL A 24 7.24 -17.42 2.05
N ARG A 25 6.16 -17.90 2.67
CA ARG A 25 5.45 -19.08 2.22
C ARG A 25 4.54 -18.74 1.06
N ASN A 26 4.60 -19.53 -0.01
CA ASN A 26 3.75 -19.34 -1.17
C ASN A 26 2.28 -19.61 -0.79
N PRO A 27 1.36 -18.65 -0.95
CA PRO A 27 -0.05 -18.83 -0.56
C PRO A 27 -0.81 -19.86 -1.40
N TYR A 28 -0.28 -20.21 -2.59
CA TYR A 28 -0.88 -21.18 -3.50
C TYR A 28 -0.21 -22.56 -3.44
N ASN A 29 1.00 -22.64 -2.86
CA ASN A 29 1.71 -23.87 -2.61
C ASN A 29 2.38 -23.84 -1.23
N PRO A 30 1.69 -24.29 -0.18
CA PRO A 30 2.16 -24.14 1.21
C PRO A 30 3.50 -24.84 1.52
N LYS A 31 3.95 -25.78 0.69
CA LYS A 31 5.26 -26.43 0.84
C LYS A 31 6.42 -25.59 0.30
N GLN A 32 6.13 -24.61 -0.56
CA GLN A 32 7.13 -23.75 -1.16
C GLN A 32 7.40 -22.53 -0.27
N VAL A 33 8.66 -22.37 0.12
CA VAL A 33 9.16 -21.22 0.89
C VAL A 33 10.22 -20.52 0.06
N THR A 34 10.11 -19.20 -0.07
CA THR A 34 11.17 -18.40 -0.69
C THR A 34 11.85 -17.54 0.38
N LYS A 35 13.17 -17.67 0.50
CA LYS A 35 14.00 -16.81 1.34
C LYS A 35 14.47 -15.62 0.53
N TYR A 36 14.13 -14.42 0.98
CA TYR A 36 14.54 -13.17 0.37
C TYR A 36 15.59 -12.48 1.23
N SER A 37 16.66 -12.01 0.58
CA SER A 37 17.60 -11.09 1.22
C SER A 37 16.93 -9.74 1.46
N LEU A 38 17.23 -9.14 2.60
CA LEU A 38 16.88 -7.77 2.95
C LEU A 38 18.12 -6.86 2.98
N SER A 39 19.26 -7.29 2.41
CA SER A 39 20.44 -6.43 2.29
C SER A 39 20.12 -5.19 1.42
N PRO A 40 20.55 -3.98 1.86
CA PRO A 40 20.46 -2.76 1.03
C PRO A 40 21.21 -2.85 -0.30
N GLU A 41 22.09 -3.83 -0.47
CA GLU A 41 22.81 -4.07 -1.74
C GLU A 41 21.90 -4.63 -2.84
N VAL A 42 20.77 -5.26 -2.47
CA VAL A 42 19.83 -5.91 -3.41
C VAL A 42 18.38 -5.44 -3.26
N VAL A 43 18.10 -4.63 -2.22
CA VAL A 43 16.79 -4.01 -1.99
C VAL A 43 16.93 -2.50 -2.13
N ASP A 44 16.55 -1.99 -3.29
CA ASP A 44 16.67 -0.57 -3.60
C ASP A 44 15.62 0.28 -2.86
N LEU A 45 14.40 -0.25 -2.74
CA LEU A 45 13.28 0.48 -2.16
C LEU A 45 12.30 -0.47 -1.47
N ILE A 46 11.80 -0.02 -0.31
CA ILE A 46 10.72 -0.68 0.42
C ILE A 46 9.44 0.16 0.25
N ALA A 47 8.42 -0.43 -0.41
CA ALA A 47 7.12 0.20 -0.55
C ALA A 47 6.18 -0.28 0.57
N PHE A 48 5.87 0.61 1.49
CA PHE A 48 4.92 0.35 2.56
C PHE A 48 3.49 0.68 2.13
N CYS A 49 2.53 -0.13 2.57
CA CYS A 49 1.11 0.18 2.46
C CYS A 49 0.48 -0.03 3.84
N THR A 50 -0.03 1.03 4.44
CA THR A 50 -0.56 0.98 5.80
C THR A 50 -1.80 1.85 5.97
N LYS A 51 -2.62 1.54 6.96
CA LYS A 51 -3.68 2.41 7.51
C LYS A 51 -3.28 3.04 8.85
N ASN A 52 -2.10 2.67 9.36
CA ASN A 52 -1.57 3.22 10.60
C ASN A 52 -0.04 3.18 10.60
N PRO A 53 0.64 4.28 10.25
CA PRO A 53 2.10 4.33 10.24
C PRO A 53 2.72 4.43 11.64
N LEU A 54 1.95 4.87 12.65
CA LEU A 54 2.44 5.24 13.98
C LEU A 54 3.36 4.18 14.65
N PRO A 55 3.03 2.86 14.63
CA PRO A 55 3.90 1.87 15.27
C PRO A 55 5.27 1.70 14.59
N MET A 56 5.45 2.22 13.36
CA MET A 56 6.73 2.16 12.65
C MET A 56 7.55 3.45 12.82
N LEU A 57 6.93 4.60 13.14
CA LEU A 57 7.62 5.89 13.25
C LEU A 57 8.85 5.86 14.14
N PRO A 58 8.84 5.22 15.34
CA PRO A 58 10.01 5.19 16.22
C PRO A 58 11.24 4.49 15.64
N PHE A 59 11.08 3.81 14.50
CA PHE A 59 12.08 2.94 13.92
C PHE A 59 12.55 3.36 12.52
N LEU A 60 12.18 4.56 12.09
CA LEU A 60 12.53 5.05 10.74
C LEU A 60 14.04 5.19 10.54
N ASP A 61 14.80 5.40 11.60
CA ASP A 61 16.26 5.49 11.53
C ASP A 61 16.91 4.19 11.06
N GLU A 62 16.38 3.03 11.46
CA GLU A 62 16.86 1.73 10.99
C GLU A 62 16.57 1.48 9.51
N LEU A 63 15.63 2.24 8.92
CA LEU A 63 15.24 2.12 7.51
C LEU A 63 16.00 3.08 6.58
N LYS A 64 16.83 3.99 7.11
CA LYS A 64 17.63 4.95 6.32
C LYS A 64 18.50 4.33 5.22
N PRO A 65 19.06 3.09 5.37
CA PRO A 65 19.82 2.47 4.28
C PRO A 65 19.01 2.11 3.03
N TYR A 66 17.69 2.17 3.10
CA TYR A 66 16.79 1.81 2.01
C TYR A 66 16.09 3.05 1.46
N GLY A 67 15.83 3.07 0.15
CA GLY A 67 14.80 3.92 -0.38
C GLY A 67 13.44 3.54 0.22
N GLN A 68 12.58 4.52 0.43
CA GLN A 68 11.27 4.29 1.03
C GLN A 68 10.18 4.95 0.21
N TYR A 69 9.04 4.27 0.05
CA TYR A 69 7.81 4.88 -0.44
C TYR A 69 6.64 4.42 0.41
N TRP A 70 5.86 5.36 0.91
CA TRP A 70 4.79 5.09 1.86
C TRP A 70 3.43 5.41 1.27
N PHE A 71 2.63 4.38 1.02
CA PHE A 71 1.21 4.55 0.82
C PHE A 71 0.49 4.47 2.16
N VAL A 72 -0.05 5.60 2.62
CA VAL A 72 -0.92 5.60 3.78
C VAL A 72 -2.36 5.74 3.33
N THR A 73 -3.16 4.72 3.64
CA THR A 73 -4.58 4.70 3.31
C THR A 73 -5.36 5.40 4.40
N ILE A 74 -5.92 6.55 4.09
CA ILE A 74 -6.79 7.33 4.98
C ILE A 74 -8.11 7.54 4.25
N THR A 75 -9.16 6.98 4.82
CA THR A 75 -10.54 7.02 4.31
C THR A 75 -11.45 7.67 5.35
N PRO A 76 -12.58 8.26 4.96
CA PRO A 76 -13.45 8.93 5.91
C PRO A 76 -14.39 8.00 6.67
N TYR A 77 -14.24 6.67 6.51
CA TYR A 77 -15.13 5.70 7.10
C TYR A 77 -14.94 5.59 8.62
N GLY A 78 -16.02 5.28 9.31
CA GLY A 78 -16.02 5.02 10.75
C GLY A 78 -15.76 3.54 11.07
N ARG A 79 -15.80 3.24 12.39
CA ARG A 79 -15.58 1.88 12.93
C ARG A 79 -16.62 0.85 12.50
N ASP A 80 -17.76 1.30 11.99
CA ASP A 80 -18.77 0.44 11.37
C ASP A 80 -18.26 -0.22 10.07
N ILE A 81 -17.29 0.38 9.39
CA ILE A 81 -16.66 -0.12 8.16
C ILE A 81 -15.20 -0.57 8.43
N GLU A 82 -14.48 0.18 9.26
CA GLU A 82 -13.05 -0.02 9.58
C GLU A 82 -12.86 -0.22 11.10
N PRO A 83 -13.27 -1.37 11.66
CA PRO A 83 -13.43 -1.57 13.10
C PRO A 83 -12.21 -1.23 13.96
N ASN A 84 -11.01 -1.52 13.48
CA ASN A 84 -9.77 -1.39 14.24
C ASN A 84 -8.76 -0.44 13.58
N VAL A 85 -9.19 0.39 12.65
CA VAL A 85 -8.36 1.50 12.16
C VAL A 85 -8.40 2.62 13.19
N PRO A 86 -7.29 3.25 13.55
CA PRO A 86 -7.30 4.43 14.43
C PRO A 86 -8.15 5.56 13.84
N ASP A 87 -8.52 6.51 14.66
CA ASP A 87 -9.26 7.68 14.21
C ASP A 87 -8.45 8.42 13.14
N LYS A 88 -9.13 8.90 12.09
CA LYS A 88 -8.48 9.45 10.90
C LYS A 88 -7.59 10.67 11.20
N GLU A 89 -7.98 11.48 12.18
CA GLU A 89 -7.20 12.60 12.66
C GLU A 89 -5.83 12.13 13.18
N THR A 90 -5.81 11.09 13.99
CA THR A 90 -4.58 10.47 14.52
C THR A 90 -3.70 9.92 13.38
N VAL A 91 -4.30 9.29 12.36
CA VAL A 91 -3.55 8.77 11.22
C VAL A 91 -3.01 9.90 10.35
N MET A 92 -3.76 11.00 10.17
CA MET A 92 -3.29 12.19 9.43
C MET A 92 -2.13 12.89 10.15
N GLU A 93 -2.14 12.97 11.48
CA GLU A 93 -0.97 13.50 12.22
C GLU A 93 0.25 12.57 12.01
N GLY A 94 0.10 11.26 12.17
CA GLY A 94 1.19 10.32 11.87
C GLY A 94 1.66 10.34 10.41
N PHE A 95 0.77 10.68 9.46
CA PHE A 95 1.13 10.92 8.06
C PHE A 95 2.07 12.12 7.91
N LYS A 96 1.76 13.22 8.60
CA LYS A 96 2.58 14.44 8.57
C LYS A 96 3.95 14.19 9.19
N GLU A 97 3.99 13.58 10.39
CA GLU A 97 5.24 13.19 11.04
C GLU A 97 6.12 12.31 10.14
N LEU A 98 5.51 11.33 9.48
CA LEU A 98 6.21 10.46 8.54
C LEU A 98 6.74 11.26 7.33
N SER A 99 5.93 12.14 6.77
CA SER A 99 6.32 12.99 5.63
C SER A 99 7.47 13.94 5.96
N ASP A 100 7.49 14.48 7.18
CA ASP A 100 8.60 15.34 7.66
C ASP A 100 9.94 14.59 7.71
N VAL A 101 9.90 13.27 7.89
CA VAL A 101 11.09 12.42 7.93
C VAL A 101 11.52 11.92 6.55
N VAL A 102 10.56 11.40 5.76
CA VAL A 102 10.89 10.74 4.48
C VAL A 102 10.75 11.65 3.26
N GLY A 103 10.13 12.81 3.42
CA GLY A 103 9.84 13.77 2.36
C GLY A 103 8.54 13.47 1.60
N ALA A 104 7.88 14.53 1.11
CA ALA A 104 6.60 14.43 0.41
C ALA A 104 6.66 13.62 -0.90
N ASP A 105 7.84 13.50 -1.53
CA ASP A 105 8.06 12.70 -2.74
C ASP A 105 8.06 11.20 -2.46
N SER A 106 8.26 10.80 -1.20
CA SER A 106 8.20 9.42 -0.72
C SER A 106 6.84 9.05 -0.12
N MET A 107 5.85 9.94 -0.24
CA MET A 107 4.51 9.78 0.33
C MET A 107 3.44 9.72 -0.73
N GLY A 108 2.47 8.82 -0.54
CA GLY A 108 1.23 8.77 -1.30
C GLY A 108 0.03 8.60 -0.39
N TRP A 109 -0.89 9.53 -0.40
CA TRP A 109 -2.19 9.34 0.25
C TRP A 109 -3.05 8.39 -0.59
N ARG A 110 -3.68 7.39 0.04
CA ARG A 110 -4.67 6.53 -0.62
C ARG A 110 -6.04 6.78 -0.02
N TYR A 111 -6.96 7.26 -0.85
CA TYR A 111 -8.39 7.33 -0.56
C TYR A 111 -9.08 6.14 -1.26
N ASP A 112 -8.98 4.94 -0.66
CA ASP A 112 -9.21 3.67 -1.32
C ASP A 112 -9.69 2.59 -0.32
N PRO A 113 -10.84 1.92 -0.62
CA PRO A 113 -11.71 2.09 -1.77
C PRO A 113 -12.83 3.12 -1.55
N ILE A 114 -13.43 3.61 -2.63
CA ILE A 114 -14.65 4.42 -2.63
C ILE A 114 -15.85 3.50 -2.87
N PHE A 115 -16.85 3.57 -2.03
CA PHE A 115 -18.17 2.93 -2.25
C PHE A 115 -19.29 3.90 -1.90
N ILE A 116 -20.47 3.70 -2.49
CA ILE A 116 -21.62 4.56 -2.30
C ILE A 116 -22.74 3.76 -1.64
N ASP A 117 -23.31 4.31 -0.58
CA ASP A 117 -24.51 3.84 0.10
C ASP A 117 -25.35 5.03 0.61
N LYS A 118 -26.36 4.76 1.45
CA LYS A 118 -27.24 5.81 1.98
C LYS A 118 -26.53 6.83 2.88
N LYS A 119 -25.44 6.43 3.54
CA LYS A 119 -24.64 7.27 4.46
C LYS A 119 -23.48 7.94 3.72
N HIS A 120 -22.90 7.26 2.75
CA HIS A 120 -21.73 7.68 2.03
C HIS A 120 -22.10 8.03 0.57
N SER A 121 -22.76 9.21 0.39
CA SER A 121 -23.16 9.70 -0.93
C SER A 121 -22.00 10.30 -1.72
N VAL A 122 -22.23 10.61 -2.99
CA VAL A 122 -21.25 11.31 -3.85
C VAL A 122 -20.83 12.65 -3.22
N GLU A 123 -21.80 13.44 -2.73
CA GLU A 123 -21.54 14.75 -2.12
C GLU A 123 -20.78 14.60 -0.80
N TRP A 124 -21.09 13.59 -0.02
CA TRP A 124 -20.38 13.28 1.20
C TRP A 124 -18.91 12.96 0.91
N HIS A 125 -18.62 12.10 -0.09
CA HIS A 125 -17.26 11.79 -0.50
C HIS A 125 -16.50 13.03 -0.96
N ILE A 126 -17.12 13.91 -1.75
CA ILE A 126 -16.50 15.15 -2.22
C ILE A 126 -16.15 16.06 -1.04
N SER A 127 -17.08 16.23 -0.10
CA SER A 127 -16.84 17.06 1.10
C SER A 127 -15.74 16.50 1.99
N GLU A 128 -15.76 15.20 2.29
CA GLU A 128 -14.73 14.58 3.14
C GLU A 128 -13.35 14.56 2.45
N PHE A 129 -13.32 14.31 1.13
CA PHE A 129 -12.07 14.35 0.38
C PHE A 129 -11.43 15.76 0.42
N GLU A 130 -12.23 16.83 0.27
CA GLU A 130 -11.72 18.20 0.31
C GLU A 130 -11.12 18.54 1.68
N LYS A 131 -11.80 18.20 2.79
CA LYS A 131 -11.29 18.40 4.15
C LYS A 131 -9.95 17.68 4.37
N MET A 132 -9.87 16.43 3.94
CA MET A 132 -8.65 15.63 4.11
C MET A 132 -7.52 16.13 3.21
N ALA A 133 -7.82 16.53 1.98
CA ALA A 133 -6.85 17.10 1.05
C ALA A 133 -6.25 18.41 1.56
N GLU A 134 -7.07 19.26 2.20
CA GLU A 134 -6.61 20.48 2.86
C GLU A 134 -5.62 20.20 3.99
N ILE A 135 -5.92 19.20 4.85
CA ILE A 135 -5.06 18.82 5.97
C ILE A 135 -3.73 18.23 5.51
N LEU A 136 -3.75 17.45 4.40
CA LEU A 136 -2.58 16.75 3.87
C LEU A 136 -1.80 17.57 2.82
N ALA A 137 -2.23 18.79 2.53
CA ALA A 137 -1.56 19.69 1.58
C ALA A 137 -0.10 19.93 1.99
N GLY A 138 0.83 19.74 1.04
CA GLY A 138 2.27 19.89 1.26
C GLY A 138 2.99 18.66 1.81
N TYR A 139 2.27 17.71 2.42
CA TYR A 139 2.85 16.47 2.97
C TYR A 139 2.88 15.30 1.97
N THR A 140 2.22 15.44 0.84
CA THR A 140 2.27 14.50 -0.28
C THR A 140 1.99 15.22 -1.59
N LYS A 141 2.55 14.70 -2.68
CA LYS A 141 2.30 15.19 -4.04
C LYS A 141 1.27 14.35 -4.79
N THR A 142 0.82 13.24 -4.20
CA THR A 142 -0.08 12.32 -4.91
C THR A 142 -1.21 11.81 -4.01
N CYS A 143 -2.40 11.70 -4.61
CA CYS A 143 -3.51 10.97 -4.02
C CYS A 143 -3.94 9.84 -4.95
N VAL A 144 -3.97 8.61 -4.43
CA VAL A 144 -4.42 7.42 -5.16
C VAL A 144 -5.85 7.10 -4.76
N ILE A 145 -6.71 6.88 -5.74
CA ILE A 145 -8.09 6.45 -5.52
C ILE A 145 -8.38 5.13 -6.22
N SER A 146 -9.32 4.35 -5.69
CA SER A 146 -10.01 3.30 -6.43
C SER A 146 -11.46 3.18 -5.97
N PHE A 147 -12.31 2.65 -6.84
CA PHE A 147 -13.67 2.28 -6.48
C PHE A 147 -13.70 0.82 -6.00
N ILE A 148 -14.69 0.51 -5.16
CA ILE A 148 -14.76 -0.83 -4.55
C ILE A 148 -14.93 -1.92 -5.61
N ASP A 149 -14.06 -2.93 -5.54
CA ASP A 149 -14.20 -4.18 -6.29
C ASP A 149 -14.97 -5.20 -5.45
N ILE A 150 -15.99 -5.81 -6.04
CA ILE A 150 -16.82 -6.80 -5.36
C ILE A 150 -16.20 -8.20 -5.52
N TYR A 151 -15.17 -8.48 -4.73
CA TYR A 151 -14.60 -9.82 -4.63
C TYR A 151 -15.47 -10.74 -3.77
N LYS A 152 -15.39 -12.05 -3.94
CA LYS A 152 -16.09 -13.04 -3.11
C LYS A 152 -15.96 -12.84 -1.60
N LYS A 153 -14.82 -12.33 -1.13
CA LYS A 153 -14.61 -12.00 0.29
C LYS A 153 -15.37 -10.74 0.69
N VAL A 154 -15.45 -9.75 -0.19
CA VAL A 154 -16.21 -8.52 0.01
C VAL A 154 -17.71 -8.83 0.02
N GLU A 155 -18.23 -9.59 -0.93
CA GLU A 155 -19.63 -10.04 -0.95
C GLU A 155 -20.06 -10.67 0.37
N ARG A 156 -19.17 -11.46 1.00
CA ARG A 156 -19.45 -12.12 2.28
C ARG A 156 -19.34 -11.18 3.48
N ASN A 157 -18.29 -10.35 3.53
CA ASN A 157 -17.97 -9.53 4.70
C ASN A 157 -18.65 -8.17 4.69
N PHE A 158 -19.13 -7.75 3.51
CA PHE A 158 -19.81 -6.47 3.26
C PHE A 158 -20.94 -6.67 2.22
N PRO A 159 -21.97 -7.47 2.52
CA PRO A 159 -23.00 -7.88 1.56
C PRO A 159 -23.84 -6.71 1.02
N GLU A 160 -23.92 -5.59 1.73
CA GLU A 160 -24.57 -4.38 1.29
C GLU A 160 -23.78 -3.55 0.28
N ALA A 161 -22.47 -3.83 0.10
CA ALA A 161 -21.63 -3.11 -0.85
C ALA A 161 -22.05 -3.42 -2.31
N LYS A 162 -22.02 -2.38 -3.13
CA LYS A 162 -22.32 -2.47 -4.56
C LYS A 162 -21.23 -1.77 -5.36
N SER A 163 -21.03 -2.23 -6.60
CA SER A 163 -20.17 -1.52 -7.55
C SER A 163 -20.68 -0.10 -7.76
N VAL A 164 -19.79 0.86 -7.81
CA VAL A 164 -20.11 2.27 -8.07
C VAL A 164 -20.44 2.43 -9.55
N ARG A 165 -21.53 3.11 -9.85
CA ARG A 165 -22.00 3.36 -11.24
C ARG A 165 -21.01 4.26 -11.99
N ALA A 166 -20.92 4.11 -13.30
CA ALA A 166 -20.00 4.88 -14.14
C ALA A 166 -20.23 6.40 -14.03
N GLU A 167 -21.50 6.84 -13.94
CA GLU A 167 -21.87 8.24 -13.77
C GLU A 167 -21.33 8.80 -12.46
N ASP A 168 -21.50 8.08 -11.34
CA ASP A 168 -21.03 8.47 -10.02
C ASP A 168 -19.48 8.50 -9.96
N ARG A 169 -18.81 7.52 -10.60
CA ARG A 169 -17.35 7.51 -10.74
C ARG A 169 -16.85 8.75 -11.48
N ALA A 170 -17.52 9.15 -12.56
CA ALA A 170 -17.17 10.33 -13.34
C ALA A 170 -17.35 11.63 -12.53
N VAL A 171 -18.43 11.75 -11.77
CA VAL A 171 -18.71 12.93 -10.92
C VAL A 171 -17.67 13.03 -9.82
N ILE A 172 -17.43 11.94 -9.06
CA ILE A 172 -16.43 11.90 -7.99
C ILE A 172 -15.03 12.17 -8.56
N GLY A 173 -14.63 11.47 -9.62
CA GLY A 173 -13.31 11.60 -10.21
C GLY A 173 -13.02 13.01 -10.69
N LYS A 174 -13.97 13.67 -11.39
CA LYS A 174 -13.85 15.07 -11.81
C LYS A 174 -13.69 16.02 -10.62
N ALA A 175 -14.49 15.84 -9.57
CA ALA A 175 -14.41 16.68 -8.37
C ALA A 175 -13.07 16.46 -7.64
N PHE A 176 -12.65 15.21 -7.48
CA PHE A 176 -11.40 14.86 -6.79
C PHE A 176 -10.16 15.36 -7.53
N VAL A 177 -10.13 15.31 -8.87
CA VAL A 177 -9.05 15.91 -9.66
C VAL A 177 -8.93 17.39 -9.37
N LYS A 178 -10.06 18.12 -9.39
CA LYS A 178 -10.07 19.56 -9.12
C LYS A 178 -9.60 19.89 -7.70
N ILE A 179 -10.06 19.14 -6.71
CA ILE A 179 -9.68 19.33 -5.30
C ILE A 179 -8.20 18.98 -5.10
N ALA A 180 -7.74 17.83 -5.59
CA ALA A 180 -6.35 17.43 -5.47
C ALA A 180 -5.40 18.48 -6.07
N SER A 181 -5.71 18.98 -7.27
CA SER A 181 -4.95 20.05 -7.92
C SER A 181 -4.94 21.35 -7.11
N LYS A 182 -6.07 21.74 -6.50
CA LYS A 182 -6.16 22.92 -5.60
C LYS A 182 -5.18 22.84 -4.45
N TYR A 183 -4.93 21.63 -3.92
CA TYR A 183 -4.04 21.40 -2.79
C TYR A 183 -2.66 20.84 -3.20
N GLY A 184 -2.26 21.01 -4.46
CA GLY A 184 -0.93 20.66 -4.96
C GLY A 184 -0.66 19.15 -5.12
N MET A 185 -1.73 18.34 -5.23
CA MET A 185 -1.64 16.90 -5.42
C MET A 185 -2.08 16.48 -6.82
N VAL A 186 -1.47 15.42 -7.36
CA VAL A 186 -1.91 14.73 -8.57
C VAL A 186 -2.78 13.54 -8.18
N LEU A 187 -3.99 13.47 -8.74
CA LEU A 187 -4.88 12.32 -8.56
C LEU A 187 -4.46 11.16 -9.47
N LYS A 188 -4.28 9.97 -8.88
CA LYS A 188 -3.92 8.74 -9.59
C LYS A 188 -4.98 7.65 -9.39
N PRO A 189 -5.78 7.33 -10.41
CA PRO A 189 -6.71 6.19 -10.36
C PRO A 189 -5.92 4.86 -10.35
N CYS A 190 -6.27 3.94 -9.44
CA CYS A 190 -5.62 2.64 -9.33
C CYS A 190 -6.49 1.55 -9.96
N ALA A 191 -6.10 1.06 -11.13
CA ALA A 191 -6.82 0.04 -11.90
C ALA A 191 -8.27 0.45 -12.29
N GLU A 192 -8.46 1.74 -12.61
CA GLU A 192 -9.77 2.31 -13.02
C GLU A 192 -9.79 2.70 -14.51
N GLY A 193 -8.80 2.26 -15.30
CA GLY A 193 -8.67 2.65 -16.70
C GLY A 193 -8.27 4.12 -16.87
N GLU A 194 -8.59 4.67 -18.06
CA GLU A 194 -8.18 6.04 -18.44
C GLU A 194 -9.34 7.06 -18.42
N ASP A 195 -10.52 6.69 -17.93
CA ASP A 195 -11.72 7.53 -17.98
C ASP A 195 -11.56 8.88 -17.29
N LEU A 196 -10.67 8.97 -16.30
CA LEU A 196 -10.41 10.19 -15.55
C LEU A 196 -9.28 11.06 -16.15
N ALA A 197 -8.54 10.57 -17.16
CA ALA A 197 -7.48 11.34 -17.83
C ALA A 197 -8.01 12.63 -18.45
N LYS A 198 -9.22 12.60 -19.04
CA LYS A 198 -9.90 13.78 -19.61
C LYS A 198 -10.17 14.90 -18.60
N TYR A 199 -10.12 14.62 -17.31
CA TYR A 199 -10.29 15.61 -16.24
C TYR A 199 -8.94 16.05 -15.65
N GLY A 200 -7.80 15.44 -16.06
CA GLY A 200 -6.45 15.75 -15.59
C GLY A 200 -5.89 14.79 -14.56
N ALA A 201 -6.50 13.59 -14.37
CA ALA A 201 -5.90 12.54 -13.55
C ALA A 201 -4.69 11.91 -14.26
N ASP A 202 -3.68 11.52 -13.50
CA ASP A 202 -2.56 10.71 -13.98
C ASP A 202 -2.90 9.22 -13.93
N CYS A 203 -3.31 8.68 -15.06
CA CYS A 203 -3.68 7.27 -15.23
C CYS A 203 -2.47 6.36 -15.52
N SER A 204 -1.22 6.84 -15.43
CA SER A 204 -0.02 6.04 -15.68
C SER A 204 0.24 4.96 -14.64
N GLY A 205 -0.50 4.97 -13.52
CA GLY A 205 -0.36 4.03 -12.41
C GLY A 205 0.18 4.66 -11.13
N CYS A 206 -0.05 3.99 -10.00
CA CYS A 206 0.31 4.54 -8.68
C CYS A 206 1.72 4.15 -8.21
N MET A 207 2.24 2.99 -8.63
CA MET A 207 3.57 2.46 -8.26
C MET A 207 4.43 2.28 -9.53
N THR A 208 4.60 3.35 -10.29
CA THR A 208 5.37 3.30 -11.54
C THR A 208 6.87 3.36 -11.27
N VAL A 209 7.69 3.05 -12.28
CA VAL A 209 9.14 3.26 -12.23
C VAL A 209 9.45 4.71 -11.86
N HIS A 210 8.78 5.67 -12.53
CA HIS A 210 8.96 7.11 -12.27
C HIS A 210 8.64 7.49 -10.80
N THR A 211 7.58 6.92 -10.21
CA THR A 211 7.25 7.14 -8.78
C THR A 211 8.41 6.74 -7.87
N PHE A 212 9.03 5.59 -8.16
CA PHE A 212 10.12 5.10 -7.33
C PHE A 212 11.45 5.80 -7.63
N GLU A 213 11.71 6.17 -8.87
CA GLU A 213 12.87 6.98 -9.24
C GLU A 213 12.86 8.35 -8.55
N THR A 214 11.68 8.97 -8.47
CA THR A 214 11.50 10.24 -7.75
C THR A 214 11.80 10.07 -6.26
N ALA A 215 11.23 9.04 -5.61
CA ALA A 215 11.47 8.76 -4.19
C ALA A 215 12.94 8.41 -3.87
N LEU A 216 13.61 7.72 -4.80
CA LEU A 216 15.03 7.35 -4.67
C LEU A 216 15.99 8.46 -5.06
N ASN A 217 15.52 9.50 -5.75
CA ASN A 217 16.36 10.45 -6.48
C ASN A 217 17.42 9.75 -7.34
N SER A 218 17.04 8.66 -7.99
CA SER A 218 17.94 7.79 -8.76
C SER A 218 17.19 7.07 -9.88
N ARG A 219 17.85 6.79 -11.00
CA ARG A 219 17.26 6.01 -12.10
C ARG A 219 17.29 4.51 -11.81
N LEU A 220 16.30 3.81 -12.35
CA LEU A 220 16.14 2.37 -12.22
C LEU A 220 16.23 1.67 -13.58
N GLU A 221 17.13 0.71 -13.73
CA GLU A 221 17.21 -0.20 -14.87
C GLU A 221 16.31 -1.42 -14.66
N VAL A 222 15.01 -1.23 -14.86
CA VAL A 222 14.03 -2.28 -14.63
C VAL A 222 14.04 -3.31 -15.76
N PRO A 223 14.09 -4.63 -15.48
CA PRO A 223 14.04 -5.66 -16.51
C PRO A 223 12.76 -5.61 -17.35
N LYS A 224 12.88 -5.65 -18.69
CA LYS A 224 11.77 -5.55 -19.66
C LYS A 224 10.64 -6.58 -19.46
N ARG A 225 10.85 -7.68 -18.72
CA ARG A 225 9.90 -8.79 -18.55
C ARG A 225 9.08 -8.72 -17.27
N LYS A 226 9.09 -7.61 -16.52
CA LYS A 226 8.21 -7.49 -15.35
C LYS A 226 6.76 -7.39 -15.78
N LYS A 227 5.94 -8.32 -15.27
CA LYS A 227 4.50 -8.36 -15.53
C LYS A 227 3.78 -7.51 -14.47
N ASN A 228 2.73 -6.83 -14.90
CA ASN A 228 1.84 -6.08 -14.03
C ASN A 228 0.94 -7.01 -13.21
N GLN A 229 0.45 -6.55 -12.06
CA GLN A 229 -0.42 -7.34 -11.17
C GLN A 229 -1.77 -7.72 -11.79
N ARG A 230 -2.30 -6.92 -12.69
CA ARG A 230 -3.64 -7.07 -13.28
C ARG A 230 -3.56 -7.05 -14.80
N ASN A 231 -3.01 -8.06 -15.42
CA ASN A 231 -3.10 -8.37 -16.86
C ASN A 231 -3.28 -7.18 -17.83
N GLY A 232 -2.53 -6.08 -17.61
CA GLY A 232 -2.61 -4.87 -18.44
C GLY A 232 -3.45 -3.73 -17.90
N GLU A 233 -4.24 -3.92 -16.86
CA GLU A 233 -5.05 -2.84 -16.24
C GLU A 233 -4.25 -1.99 -15.23
N CYS A 234 -3.00 -2.36 -14.95
CA CYS A 234 -2.16 -1.69 -13.96
C CYS A 234 -0.72 -1.61 -14.46
N ALA A 235 -0.16 -0.40 -14.50
CA ALA A 235 1.24 -0.15 -14.88
C ALA A 235 2.21 -0.19 -13.68
N CYS A 236 1.80 -0.72 -12.53
CA CYS A 236 2.62 -0.77 -11.34
C CYS A 236 3.84 -1.67 -11.50
N LEU A 237 4.99 -1.20 -11.02
CA LEU A 237 6.19 -2.01 -10.87
C LEU A 237 6.01 -2.99 -9.72
N LEU A 238 6.01 -4.29 -10.04
CA LEU A 238 5.79 -5.32 -9.04
C LEU A 238 7.04 -5.54 -8.20
N GLY A 239 6.86 -5.41 -6.88
CA GLY A 239 7.78 -5.86 -5.86
C GLY A 239 7.42 -7.25 -5.31
N THR A 240 8.19 -7.68 -4.32
CA THR A 240 7.89 -8.88 -3.52
C THR A 240 7.02 -8.49 -2.32
N ASP A 241 5.85 -9.08 -2.20
CA ASP A 241 4.99 -8.92 -1.02
C ASP A 241 5.38 -9.95 0.04
N ILE A 242 5.96 -9.48 1.15
CA ILE A 242 6.40 -10.32 2.28
C ILE A 242 5.31 -10.55 3.34
N GLY A 243 4.11 -9.99 3.13
CA GLY A 243 2.95 -10.21 3.99
C GLY A 243 2.31 -11.59 3.82
N ALA A 244 1.32 -11.90 4.65
CA ALA A 244 0.51 -13.10 4.56
C ALA A 244 -0.99 -12.75 4.57
N TYR A 245 -1.81 -13.56 3.90
CA TYR A 245 -3.28 -13.41 3.96
C TYR A 245 -3.79 -13.71 5.37
N ASP A 246 -4.95 -13.14 5.70
CA ASP A 246 -5.64 -13.36 6.97
C ASP A 246 -4.79 -13.02 8.20
N THR A 247 -4.06 -11.90 8.15
CA THR A 247 -3.18 -11.44 9.23
C THR A 247 -3.34 -9.95 9.55
N CYS A 248 -4.14 -9.20 8.80
CA CYS A 248 -4.35 -7.78 9.05
C CYS A 248 -5.42 -7.55 10.12
N GLY A 249 -5.04 -6.98 11.26
CA GLY A 249 -5.90 -6.74 12.41
C GLY A 249 -6.89 -5.58 12.26
N HIS A 250 -6.84 -4.78 11.18
CA HIS A 250 -7.79 -3.70 10.94
C HIS A 250 -9.23 -4.20 10.71
N LEU A 251 -9.39 -5.38 10.12
CA LEU A 251 -10.68 -6.05 9.89
C LEU A 251 -11.67 -5.24 9.05
N CYS A 252 -11.17 -4.39 8.15
CA CYS A 252 -12.02 -3.61 7.24
C CYS A 252 -13.00 -4.52 6.48
N LYS A 253 -14.28 -4.15 6.41
CA LYS A 253 -15.33 -4.97 5.77
C LYS A 253 -15.05 -5.24 4.29
N TYR A 254 -14.50 -4.27 3.57
CA TYR A 254 -14.16 -4.35 2.16
C TYR A 254 -12.82 -5.06 1.85
N CYS A 255 -12.17 -5.68 2.86
CA CYS A 255 -10.83 -6.23 2.69
C CYS A 255 -10.82 -7.48 1.82
N TYR A 256 -10.04 -7.46 0.73
CA TYR A 256 -9.80 -8.62 -0.12
C TYR A 256 -8.81 -9.63 0.47
N ALA A 257 -8.00 -9.22 1.47
CA ALA A 257 -6.93 -10.04 2.02
C ALA A 257 -7.39 -10.94 3.18
N ASN A 258 -8.42 -10.53 3.93
CA ASN A 258 -8.94 -11.28 5.07
C ASN A 258 -10.17 -12.12 4.70
N VAL A 259 -10.20 -13.37 5.16
CA VAL A 259 -11.35 -14.27 4.98
C VAL A 259 -12.40 -13.98 6.04
N ASN A 260 -12.01 -13.97 7.31
CA ASN A 260 -12.88 -13.64 8.44
C ASN A 260 -12.06 -13.24 9.69
N PRO A 261 -12.68 -12.56 10.69
CA PRO A 261 -11.98 -12.12 11.89
C PRO A 261 -11.43 -13.24 12.79
N VAL A 262 -12.05 -14.41 12.79
CA VAL A 262 -11.60 -15.55 13.60
C VAL A 262 -10.25 -16.05 13.10
N LEU A 263 -10.14 -16.28 11.80
CA LEU A 263 -8.90 -16.73 11.17
C LEU A 263 -7.77 -15.70 11.33
N VAL A 264 -8.09 -14.40 11.22
CA VAL A 264 -7.12 -13.34 11.48
C VAL A 264 -6.58 -13.41 12.92
N LYS A 265 -7.47 -13.54 13.93
CA LYS A 265 -7.06 -13.66 15.35
C LYS A 265 -6.19 -14.91 15.57
N GLU A 266 -6.55 -16.04 14.99
CA GLU A 266 -5.78 -17.28 15.08
C GLU A 266 -4.38 -17.12 14.47
N ASN A 267 -4.27 -16.50 13.30
CA ASN A 267 -2.99 -16.28 12.65
C ASN A 267 -2.13 -15.27 13.42
N MET A 268 -2.71 -14.18 13.92
CA MET A 268 -1.98 -13.21 14.75
C MET A 268 -1.45 -13.85 16.04
N ARG A 269 -2.13 -14.82 16.63
CA ARG A 269 -1.62 -15.59 17.80
C ARG A 269 -0.41 -16.48 17.47
N LYS A 270 -0.27 -16.89 16.20
CA LYS A 270 0.89 -17.68 15.73
C LYS A 270 2.08 -16.80 15.35
N HIS A 271 1.93 -15.49 15.42
CA HIS A 271 3.02 -14.55 15.14
C HIS A 271 4.09 -14.62 16.23
N ASN A 272 5.35 -14.68 15.79
CA ASN A 272 6.53 -14.54 16.63
C ASN A 272 7.45 -13.48 16.00
N PRO A 273 7.76 -12.37 16.69
CA PRO A 273 8.58 -11.31 16.12
C PRO A 273 10.03 -11.75 15.79
N ASP A 274 10.50 -12.85 16.32
CA ASP A 274 11.83 -13.38 16.04
C ASP A 274 11.84 -14.45 14.92
N SER A 275 10.66 -14.89 14.47
CA SER A 275 10.56 -15.87 13.38
C SER A 275 10.97 -15.26 12.04
N PRO A 276 11.67 -16.00 11.15
CA PRO A 276 11.88 -15.54 9.77
C PRO A 276 10.59 -15.43 8.95
N PHE A 277 9.48 -16.00 9.41
CA PHE A 277 8.16 -15.90 8.80
C PHE A 277 7.29 -14.89 9.53
N LEU A 278 6.41 -14.21 8.80
CA LEU A 278 5.41 -13.36 9.43
C LEU A 278 4.50 -14.17 10.37
N ILE A 279 4.11 -15.36 9.93
CA ILE A 279 3.25 -16.28 10.68
C ILE A 279 3.85 -17.68 10.62
N GLY A 280 3.90 -18.33 11.79
CA GLY A 280 4.39 -19.69 11.92
C GLY A 280 5.91 -19.80 11.74
N GLY A 281 6.35 -20.91 11.13
CA GLY A 281 7.77 -21.21 10.94
C GLY A 281 7.95 -22.28 9.86
N TYR A 282 9.12 -22.90 9.85
CA TYR A 282 9.40 -24.05 8.98
C TYR A 282 8.54 -25.26 9.37
N MET A 283 8.11 -26.00 8.36
CA MET A 283 7.31 -27.22 8.51
C MET A 283 8.01 -28.41 7.85
N PRO A 284 7.80 -29.66 8.33
CA PRO A 284 8.30 -30.85 7.66
C PRO A 284 7.89 -30.91 6.19
N GLY A 285 8.85 -31.14 5.31
CA GLY A 285 8.63 -31.18 3.86
C GLY A 285 8.61 -29.83 3.16
N ASP A 286 8.99 -28.75 3.84
CA ASP A 286 9.20 -27.44 3.18
C ASP A 286 10.31 -27.53 2.13
N ILE A 287 10.05 -26.95 0.97
CA ILE A 287 11.00 -26.74 -0.11
C ILE A 287 11.43 -25.29 -0.05
N VAL A 288 12.62 -25.03 0.47
CA VAL A 288 13.17 -23.68 0.62
C VAL A 288 14.05 -23.33 -0.57
N CYS A 289 13.72 -22.24 -1.25
CA CYS A 289 14.51 -21.68 -2.34
C CYS A 289 14.97 -20.27 -1.99
N GLU A 290 16.21 -19.93 -2.29
CA GLU A 290 16.69 -18.54 -2.20
C GLU A 290 16.24 -17.73 -3.42
N ALA A 291 15.80 -16.49 -3.18
CA ALA A 291 15.41 -15.59 -4.26
C ALA A 291 16.65 -15.06 -4.99
N ILE A 292 16.60 -14.99 -6.32
CA ILE A 292 17.61 -14.31 -7.11
C ILE A 292 17.24 -12.82 -7.13
N GLN A 293 18.05 -12.00 -6.46
CA GLN A 293 17.83 -10.56 -6.31
C GLN A 293 19.05 -9.78 -6.78
N LYS A 294 18.82 -8.59 -7.31
CA LYS A 294 19.86 -7.62 -7.62
C LYS A 294 19.29 -6.21 -7.53
N SER A 295 20.13 -5.25 -7.22
CA SER A 295 19.81 -3.83 -7.35
C SER A 295 19.50 -3.47 -8.82
N TRP A 296 18.55 -2.56 -9.00
CA TRP A 296 18.22 -1.96 -10.29
C TRP A 296 18.62 -0.49 -10.37
N ILE A 297 19.22 0.06 -9.33
CA ILE A 297 19.75 1.42 -9.36
C ILE A 297 20.83 1.51 -10.44
N ASP A 298 20.66 2.44 -11.40
CA ASP A 298 21.68 2.80 -12.36
C ASP A 298 22.83 3.51 -11.64
N ARG A 299 23.96 2.81 -11.50
CA ARG A 299 25.17 3.34 -10.85
C ARG A 299 26.13 4.02 -11.84
N GLN A 300 25.71 4.19 -13.11
CA GLN A 300 26.55 4.89 -14.09
C GLN A 300 26.58 6.40 -13.75
N ILE A 301 27.77 6.90 -13.47
CA ILE A 301 28.01 8.34 -13.33
C ILE A 301 27.90 8.93 -14.74
N ARG A 302 26.79 9.57 -15.06
CA ARG A 302 26.65 10.35 -16.27
C ARG A 302 27.26 11.72 -16.00
N LEU A 303 28.41 12.01 -16.62
CA LEU A 303 28.95 13.36 -16.68
C LEU A 303 27.95 14.16 -17.54
N GLU A 304 27.21 15.06 -16.95
CA GLU A 304 26.47 16.10 -17.69
C GLU A 304 27.50 17.13 -18.18
N PHE A 305 27.68 17.22 -19.49
CA PHE A 305 28.52 18.23 -20.17
C PHE A 305 27.65 19.42 -20.52
#